data_3a5b994f9e93495f17cd14ddf3ac2d33
#
_entry.id   3a5b994f9e93495f17cd14ddf3ac2d33
#
_cell.length_a   1.000
_cell.length_b   1.000
_cell.length_c   1.000
_cell.angle_alpha   90.00
_cell.angle_beta   90.00
_cell.angle_gamma   90.00
#
_symmetry.space_group_name_H-M   'P 1'
#
loop_
_entity.id
_entity.type
_entity.pdbx_description
1 polymer ?
#
loop_
_entity_poly.entity_id
_entity_poly.type
_entity_poly.pdbx_seq_one_letter_code
_entity_poly.pdbx_strand_id
1 'polypeptide(L)'
;MKKYIILLILSGFIITSSFAQEEEPSSDPVYAPFESGILIDQQTGVIPDARTLEFIIQHKFGSMDNGRSDLWGIYSPGANVRLALNYVPINNLQIGAGITKKNMYSDVNAKWTVFEQTDDNSMPVAVTLYGVAAIDGRNESAFGTGKVVETKGEALPASVSFSDRLSYFSQLLIGRKFTDWFSLQAGASFTHYNMVGWDYNHDVVGAHAGGRIKFSPQSSIIFNYDQPVKIESISEQTDWDTFAKANFSVGLEIATYTHAFQIYAGSANGILPQDMMMY
;
A
#
# COMPACT_ATOMS: atom_id res chain seq x y z
N MET A 1 -15.82 -40.50 40.53
CA MET A 1 -16.05 -40.29 39.10
C MET A 1 -15.32 -39.07 38.50
N LYS A 2 -14.68 -38.19 39.31
CA LYS A 2 -13.95 -36.98 38.74
C LYS A 2 -12.46 -37.24 38.42
N LYS A 3 -11.88 -38.38 38.72
CA LYS A 3 -10.45 -38.67 38.47
C LYS A 3 -10.16 -39.32 37.11
N TYR A 4 -11.16 -39.82 36.42
CA TYR A 4 -10.96 -40.47 35.10
C TYR A 4 -11.15 -39.55 33.90
N ILE A 5 -11.74 -38.37 34.11
CA ILE A 5 -11.94 -37.37 33.01
C ILE A 5 -10.63 -36.65 32.70
N ILE A 6 -9.73 -36.49 33.66
CA ILE A 6 -8.42 -35.84 33.46
C ILE A 6 -7.45 -36.73 32.66
N LEU A 7 -7.58 -38.07 32.78
CA LEU A 7 -6.72 -38.99 32.06
C LEU A 7 -7.09 -39.13 30.60
N LEU A 8 -8.34 -38.85 30.21
CA LEU A 8 -8.78 -38.89 28.80
C LEU A 8 -8.39 -37.64 28.00
N ILE A 9 -8.12 -36.52 28.69
CA ILE A 9 -7.67 -35.29 28.01
C ILE A 9 -6.14 -35.30 27.75
N LEU A 10 -5.39 -36.06 28.55
CA LEU A 10 -3.93 -36.18 28.36
C LEU A 10 -3.53 -37.23 27.30
N SER A 11 -4.42 -38.14 26.90
CA SER A 11 -4.13 -39.18 25.90
C SER A 11 -4.40 -38.72 24.43
N GLY A 12 -4.95 -37.52 24.23
CA GLY A 12 -5.24 -36.94 22.91
C GLY A 12 -4.08 -36.17 22.26
N PHE A 13 -2.97 -35.98 22.93
CA PHE A 13 -1.81 -35.24 22.41
C PHE A 13 -0.63 -36.19 22.09
N ILE A 14 -0.89 -37.26 21.36
CA ILE A 14 0.19 -37.90 20.59
C ILE A 14 0.28 -37.12 19.26
N ILE A 15 1.08 -36.09 19.28
CA ILE A 15 1.56 -35.45 18.06
C ILE A 15 2.41 -36.49 17.33
N THR A 16 1.87 -37.10 16.31
CA THR A 16 2.69 -37.76 15.30
C THR A 16 3.52 -36.65 14.65
N SER A 17 4.76 -36.50 15.10
CA SER A 17 5.78 -35.80 14.34
C SER A 17 5.92 -36.55 13.01
N SER A 18 5.17 -36.14 11.99
CA SER A 18 5.54 -36.41 10.61
C SER A 18 6.90 -35.78 10.45
N PHE A 19 7.93 -36.57 10.28
CA PHE A 19 9.18 -36.12 9.72
C PHE A 19 8.86 -35.66 8.30
N ALA A 20 8.48 -34.38 8.13
CA ALA A 20 8.64 -33.73 6.86
C ALA A 20 10.14 -33.80 6.59
N GLN A 21 10.52 -34.41 5.49
CA GLN A 21 11.87 -34.36 4.99
C GLN A 21 12.13 -32.84 4.80
N GLU A 22 13.01 -32.25 5.62
CA GLU A 22 13.49 -30.90 5.40
C GLU A 22 14.22 -30.96 4.06
N GLU A 23 13.63 -30.35 3.04
CA GLU A 23 14.32 -30.12 1.78
C GLU A 23 15.53 -29.26 2.08
N GLU A 24 16.70 -29.63 1.55
CA GLU A 24 17.92 -28.80 1.65
C GLU A 24 17.59 -27.40 1.11
N PRO A 25 18.00 -26.33 1.80
CA PRO A 25 17.72 -24.96 1.34
C PRO A 25 18.24 -24.75 -0.08
N SER A 26 17.38 -24.30 -0.97
CA SER A 26 17.73 -24.02 -2.37
C SER A 26 17.94 -22.52 -2.60
N SER A 27 18.64 -22.19 -3.68
CA SER A 27 18.74 -20.80 -4.14
C SER A 27 17.47 -20.27 -4.82
N ASP A 28 16.38 -21.03 -4.75
CA ASP A 28 15.09 -20.61 -5.28
C ASP A 28 14.48 -19.47 -4.45
N PRO A 29 13.65 -18.64 -5.07
CA PRO A 29 12.94 -17.60 -4.35
C PRO A 29 12.03 -18.16 -3.26
N VAL A 30 12.01 -17.52 -2.09
CA VAL A 30 11.13 -17.87 -0.98
C VAL A 30 9.67 -17.83 -1.44
N TYR A 31 8.95 -18.93 -1.21
CA TYR A 31 7.54 -19.00 -1.56
C TYR A 31 6.69 -18.04 -0.70
N ALA A 32 5.87 -17.24 -1.38
CA ALA A 32 4.85 -16.35 -0.82
C ALA A 32 5.32 -15.54 0.41
N PRO A 33 6.32 -14.64 0.28
CA PRO A 33 6.68 -13.73 1.36
C PRO A 33 5.48 -12.86 1.78
N PHE A 34 4.61 -12.50 0.82
CA PHE A 34 3.26 -11.96 1.00
C PHE A 34 2.33 -12.70 0.05
N GLU A 35 1.00 -12.61 0.26
CA GLU A 35 0.03 -13.31 -0.59
C GLU A 35 -0.31 -12.54 -1.87
N SER A 36 -0.08 -11.22 -1.86
CA SER A 36 -0.36 -10.38 -3.02
C SER A 36 0.67 -9.26 -3.20
N GLY A 37 0.62 -8.64 -4.36
CA GLY A 37 1.45 -7.48 -4.70
C GLY A 37 1.10 -6.21 -3.92
N ILE A 38 0.00 -6.21 -3.15
CA ILE A 38 -0.51 -5.07 -2.39
C ILE A 38 -0.79 -5.51 -0.96
N LEU A 39 -0.30 -4.73 0.00
CA LEU A 39 -0.54 -4.88 1.42
C LEU A 39 -1.30 -3.65 1.92
N ILE A 40 -2.64 -3.70 1.89
CA ILE A 40 -3.54 -2.58 2.20
C ILE A 40 -3.24 -1.37 1.30
N ASP A 41 -2.44 -0.43 1.79
CA ASP A 41 -2.10 0.82 1.11
C ASP A 41 -0.68 0.80 0.51
N GLN A 42 0.12 -0.21 0.81
CA GLN A 42 1.51 -0.35 0.35
C GLN A 42 1.65 -1.39 -0.75
N GLN A 43 2.71 -1.28 -1.54
CA GLN A 43 3.15 -2.37 -2.41
C GLN A 43 3.94 -3.40 -1.61
N THR A 44 4.04 -4.62 -2.15
CA THR A 44 4.96 -5.66 -1.69
C THR A 44 5.94 -6.03 -2.79
N GLY A 45 6.97 -6.81 -2.44
CA GLY A 45 7.91 -7.36 -3.42
C GLY A 45 7.32 -8.47 -4.30
N VAL A 46 6.08 -8.89 -4.05
CA VAL A 46 5.44 -9.95 -4.84
C VAL A 46 4.98 -9.43 -6.19
N ILE A 47 5.40 -10.13 -7.23
CA ILE A 47 4.95 -9.95 -8.62
C ILE A 47 4.54 -11.33 -9.14
N PRO A 48 3.34 -11.49 -9.73
CA PRO A 48 2.92 -12.73 -10.33
C PRO A 48 3.87 -13.18 -11.47
N ASP A 49 3.70 -14.42 -11.92
CA ASP A 49 4.46 -14.97 -13.04
C ASP A 49 4.29 -14.14 -14.33
N ALA A 50 5.31 -14.19 -15.18
CA ALA A 50 5.27 -13.52 -16.48
C ALA A 50 4.01 -13.89 -17.28
N ARG A 51 3.48 -12.93 -18.03
CA ARG A 51 2.26 -12.99 -18.84
C ARG A 51 0.95 -13.06 -18.03
N THR A 52 1.00 -12.78 -16.73
CA THR A 52 -0.19 -12.62 -15.88
C THR A 52 -0.77 -11.23 -16.05
N LEU A 53 -2.10 -11.17 -16.20
CA LEU A 53 -2.90 -9.95 -16.09
C LEU A 53 -3.64 -9.97 -14.75
N GLU A 54 -3.43 -8.94 -13.95
CA GLU A 54 -4.02 -8.80 -12.63
C GLU A 54 -5.03 -7.64 -12.66
N PHE A 55 -6.26 -7.88 -12.18
CA PHE A 55 -7.28 -6.84 -12.00
C PHE A 55 -7.37 -6.49 -10.52
N ILE A 56 -7.27 -5.21 -10.20
CA ILE A 56 -7.25 -4.68 -8.84
C ILE A 56 -8.44 -3.76 -8.61
N ILE A 57 -9.16 -4.02 -7.53
CA ILE A 57 -10.20 -3.15 -6.99
C ILE A 57 -9.78 -2.73 -5.60
N GLN A 58 -9.55 -1.45 -5.39
CA GLN A 58 -9.34 -0.86 -4.07
C GLN A 58 -10.55 0.03 -3.75
N HIS A 59 -11.18 -0.22 -2.61
CA HIS A 59 -12.35 0.53 -2.18
C HIS A 59 -12.19 0.95 -0.72
N LYS A 60 -12.22 2.24 -0.47
CA LYS A 60 -12.31 2.82 0.88
C LYS A 60 -13.68 3.44 1.06
N PHE A 61 -14.37 3.03 2.11
CA PHE A 61 -15.61 3.66 2.56
C PHE A 61 -15.31 5.01 3.21
N GLY A 62 -16.33 5.68 3.74
CA GLY A 62 -16.11 6.94 4.45
C GLY A 62 -15.58 6.78 5.87
N SER A 63 -15.47 7.91 6.60
CA SER A 63 -15.06 7.90 7.98
C SER A 63 -16.03 7.13 8.88
N MET A 64 -15.48 6.45 9.90
CA MET A 64 -16.28 5.74 10.91
C MET A 64 -16.78 6.66 12.03
N ASP A 65 -16.51 7.97 11.98
CA ASP A 65 -16.80 8.93 13.05
C ASP A 65 -18.30 9.04 13.41
N ASN A 66 -19.17 8.81 12.44
CA ASN A 66 -20.62 8.84 12.63
C ASN A 66 -21.19 7.56 13.26
N GLY A 67 -20.37 6.53 13.46
CA GLY A 67 -20.75 5.29 14.10
C GLY A 67 -21.93 4.60 13.40
N ARG A 68 -23.00 4.30 14.17
CA ARG A 68 -24.16 3.57 13.63
C ARG A 68 -24.99 4.34 12.63
N SER A 69 -24.91 5.68 12.61
CA SER A 69 -25.79 6.52 11.78
C SER A 69 -25.53 6.35 10.28
N ASP A 70 -24.32 6.00 9.88
CA ASP A 70 -23.95 5.68 8.50
C ASP A 70 -23.30 4.30 8.36
N LEU A 71 -23.59 3.43 9.33
CA LEU A 71 -23.03 2.08 9.43
C LEU A 71 -21.49 2.09 9.38
N TRP A 72 -20.87 2.91 10.25
CA TRP A 72 -19.41 3.09 10.34
C TRP A 72 -18.76 3.43 9.01
N GLY A 73 -19.32 4.38 8.29
CA GLY A 73 -18.79 4.91 7.05
C GLY A 73 -19.19 4.16 5.78
N ILE A 74 -19.92 3.03 5.87
CA ILE A 74 -20.38 2.27 4.69
C ILE A 74 -21.31 3.11 3.81
N TYR A 75 -22.21 3.87 4.42
CA TYR A 75 -23.15 4.77 3.72
C TYR A 75 -22.65 6.21 3.63
N SER A 76 -21.44 6.48 4.07
CA SER A 76 -20.85 7.82 4.00
C SER A 76 -20.61 8.25 2.55
N PRO A 77 -20.84 9.53 2.20
CA PRO A 77 -20.59 10.03 0.85
C PRO A 77 -19.11 10.11 0.46
N GLY A 78 -18.20 9.88 1.38
CA GLY A 78 -16.74 10.01 1.20
C GLY A 78 -16.04 8.80 0.56
N ALA A 79 -16.78 7.81 0.06
CA ALA A 79 -16.16 6.60 -0.52
C ALA A 79 -15.23 6.91 -1.71
N ASN A 80 -14.05 6.28 -1.68
CA ASN A 80 -13.04 6.34 -2.74
C ASN A 80 -12.84 4.95 -3.35
N VAL A 81 -12.65 4.89 -4.66
CA VAL A 81 -12.49 3.64 -5.43
C VAL A 81 -11.38 3.82 -6.43
N ARG A 82 -10.50 2.83 -6.56
CA ARG A 82 -9.55 2.70 -7.66
C ARG A 82 -9.76 1.36 -8.36
N LEU A 83 -9.81 1.41 -9.68
CA LEU A 83 -9.78 0.24 -10.56
C LEU A 83 -8.48 0.26 -11.34
N ALA A 84 -7.75 -0.85 -11.35
CA ALA A 84 -6.49 -0.93 -12.08
C ALA A 84 -6.30 -2.29 -12.76
N LEU A 85 -5.51 -2.26 -13.82
CA LEU A 85 -5.02 -3.42 -14.53
C LEU A 85 -3.49 -3.39 -14.49
N ASN A 86 -2.89 -4.47 -14.03
CA ASN A 86 -1.45 -4.68 -14.05
C ASN A 86 -1.13 -5.87 -14.95
N TYR A 87 -0.04 -5.77 -15.69
CA TYR A 87 0.48 -6.83 -16.55
C TYR A 87 1.95 -7.10 -16.24
N VAL A 88 2.32 -8.37 -16.24
CA VAL A 88 3.70 -8.82 -16.01
C VAL A 88 4.32 -9.24 -17.34
N PRO A 89 5.06 -8.36 -18.04
CA PRO A 89 5.66 -8.70 -19.34
C PRO A 89 6.77 -9.73 -19.23
N ILE A 90 7.57 -9.66 -18.17
CA ILE A 90 8.67 -10.57 -17.84
C ILE A 90 8.69 -10.79 -16.33
N ASN A 91 9.33 -11.85 -15.87
CA ASN A 91 9.45 -12.13 -14.44
C ASN A 91 10.01 -10.90 -13.69
N ASN A 92 9.48 -10.67 -12.51
CA ASN A 92 9.88 -9.62 -11.59
C ASN A 92 9.66 -8.16 -12.07
N LEU A 93 9.00 -7.95 -13.22
CA LEU A 93 8.61 -6.64 -13.70
C LEU A 93 7.11 -6.60 -13.97
N GLN A 94 6.40 -5.69 -13.31
CA GLN A 94 4.98 -5.43 -13.50
C GLN A 94 4.79 -3.99 -13.93
N ILE A 95 3.92 -3.76 -14.92
CA ILE A 95 3.47 -2.44 -15.35
C ILE A 95 1.95 -2.37 -15.23
N GLY A 96 1.40 -1.21 -14.94
CA GLY A 96 -0.03 -1.08 -14.77
C GLY A 96 -0.57 0.30 -15.04
N ALA A 97 -1.90 0.37 -15.11
CA ALA A 97 -2.64 1.61 -15.21
C ALA A 97 -3.93 1.52 -14.38
N GLY A 98 -4.38 2.65 -13.86
CA GLY A 98 -5.57 2.71 -13.03
C GLY A 98 -6.32 4.03 -13.16
N ILE A 99 -7.55 4.01 -12.66
CA ILE A 99 -8.38 5.19 -12.48
C ILE A 99 -8.90 5.25 -11.05
N THR A 100 -8.90 6.42 -10.46
CA THR A 100 -9.32 6.65 -9.08
C THR A 100 -10.41 7.71 -9.01
N LYS A 101 -11.45 7.47 -8.22
CA LYS A 101 -12.57 8.41 -8.07
C LYS A 101 -12.14 9.75 -7.48
N LYS A 102 -11.34 9.73 -6.38
CA LYS A 102 -10.82 10.95 -5.77
C LYS A 102 -9.95 11.70 -6.78
N ASN A 103 -10.21 12.99 -6.96
CA ASN A 103 -9.54 13.85 -7.91
C ASN A 103 -9.58 13.36 -9.37
N MET A 104 -10.45 12.36 -9.69
CA MET A 104 -10.53 11.75 -11.04
C MET A 104 -9.16 11.34 -11.58
N TYR A 105 -8.27 10.83 -10.70
CA TYR A 105 -6.92 10.44 -11.10
C TYR A 105 -6.95 9.34 -12.15
N SER A 106 -6.10 9.50 -13.16
CA SER A 106 -5.62 8.42 -14.03
C SER A 106 -4.16 8.22 -13.76
N ASP A 107 -3.72 6.99 -13.52
CA ASP A 107 -2.34 6.67 -13.15
C ASP A 107 -1.74 5.57 -14.03
N VAL A 108 -0.43 5.64 -14.17
CA VAL A 108 0.40 4.54 -14.67
C VAL A 108 1.44 4.19 -13.61
N ASN A 109 1.76 2.92 -13.50
CA ASN A 109 2.71 2.44 -12.49
C ASN A 109 3.64 1.37 -13.04
N ALA A 110 4.79 1.22 -12.40
CA ALA A 110 5.74 0.15 -12.65
C ALA A 110 6.30 -0.35 -11.31
N LYS A 111 6.46 -1.67 -11.20
CA LYS A 111 7.07 -2.34 -10.05
C LYS A 111 8.11 -3.34 -10.56
N TRP A 112 9.29 -3.31 -9.95
CA TRP A 112 10.38 -4.20 -10.29
C TRP A 112 11.03 -4.75 -9.04
N THR A 113 10.92 -6.06 -8.83
CA THR A 113 11.65 -6.76 -7.76
C THR A 113 13.02 -7.12 -8.29
N VAL A 114 14.00 -6.31 -7.90
CA VAL A 114 15.39 -6.40 -8.39
C VAL A 114 16.09 -7.62 -7.80
N PHE A 115 15.81 -7.90 -6.53
CA PHE A 115 16.31 -9.07 -5.82
C PHE A 115 15.15 -9.73 -5.08
N GLU A 116 15.08 -11.06 -5.16
CA GLU A 116 14.16 -11.88 -4.39
C GLU A 116 14.89 -12.53 -3.22
N GLN A 117 14.22 -12.66 -2.10
CA GLN A 117 14.75 -13.43 -0.97
C GLN A 117 14.81 -14.91 -1.39
N THR A 118 15.91 -15.60 -1.05
CA THR A 118 16.10 -17.04 -1.34
C THR A 118 16.02 -17.90 -0.09
N ASP A 119 15.61 -19.17 -0.25
CA ASP A 119 15.45 -20.11 0.86
C ASP A 119 16.77 -20.41 1.56
N ASP A 120 17.87 -20.46 0.82
CA ASP A 120 19.24 -20.66 1.36
C ASP A 120 19.82 -19.40 2.03
N ASN A 121 19.08 -18.28 2.05
CA ASN A 121 19.55 -16.99 2.52
C ASN A 121 20.79 -16.41 1.79
N SER A 122 21.15 -16.92 0.61
CA SER A 122 22.18 -16.26 -0.21
C SER A 122 21.77 -14.83 -0.59
N MET A 123 20.46 -14.63 -0.77
CA MET A 123 19.83 -13.33 -0.80
C MET A 123 18.84 -13.22 0.39
N PRO A 124 19.20 -12.53 1.47
CA PRO A 124 18.44 -12.57 2.73
C PRO A 124 17.15 -11.71 2.72
N VAL A 125 16.98 -10.84 1.73
CA VAL A 125 15.83 -9.91 1.61
C VAL A 125 15.43 -9.75 0.16
N ALA A 126 14.15 -9.44 -0.07
CA ALA A 126 13.70 -8.95 -1.36
C ALA A 126 13.88 -7.43 -1.44
N VAL A 127 14.30 -6.91 -2.61
CA VAL A 127 14.45 -5.48 -2.89
C VAL A 127 13.61 -5.11 -4.08
N THR A 128 12.66 -4.18 -3.90
CA THR A 128 11.68 -3.80 -4.92
C THR A 128 11.68 -2.30 -5.13
N LEU A 129 11.65 -1.88 -6.38
CA LEU A 129 11.42 -0.52 -6.82
C LEU A 129 9.99 -0.39 -7.32
N TYR A 130 9.32 0.70 -6.95
CA TYR A 130 7.97 1.02 -7.39
C TYR A 130 7.87 2.48 -7.78
N GLY A 131 7.14 2.78 -8.84
CA GLY A 131 6.90 4.13 -9.29
C GLY A 131 5.49 4.31 -9.82
N VAL A 132 4.92 5.50 -9.59
CA VAL A 132 3.61 5.93 -10.10
C VAL A 132 3.72 7.33 -10.66
N ALA A 133 3.11 7.54 -11.82
CA ALA A 133 2.79 8.87 -12.33
C ALA A 133 1.26 8.97 -12.47
N ALA A 134 0.68 10.02 -11.91
CA ALA A 134 -0.78 10.25 -11.96
C ALA A 134 -1.10 11.66 -12.46
N ILE A 135 -2.23 11.77 -13.13
CA ILE A 135 -2.81 13.04 -13.58
C ILE A 135 -4.14 13.29 -12.87
N ASP A 136 -4.30 14.49 -12.31
CA ASP A 136 -5.57 14.98 -11.77
C ASP A 136 -6.52 15.36 -12.91
N GLY A 137 -7.60 14.58 -13.07
CA GLY A 137 -8.57 14.73 -14.17
C GLY A 137 -9.71 15.71 -13.92
N ARG A 138 -9.72 16.41 -12.76
CA ARG A 138 -10.79 17.35 -12.44
C ARG A 138 -10.85 18.52 -13.43
N ASN A 139 -12.02 19.13 -13.50
CA ASN A 139 -12.19 20.36 -14.28
C ASN A 139 -11.33 21.51 -13.73
N GLU A 140 -10.93 22.44 -14.58
CA GLU A 140 -10.12 23.61 -14.22
C GLU A 140 -10.69 24.41 -13.04
N SER A 141 -12.01 24.52 -12.96
CA SER A 141 -12.69 25.19 -11.84
C SER A 141 -12.39 24.59 -10.47
N ALA A 142 -11.98 23.32 -10.39
CA ALA A 142 -11.59 22.66 -9.14
C ALA A 142 -10.25 23.18 -8.58
N PHE A 143 -9.44 23.82 -9.41
CA PHE A 143 -8.15 24.38 -9.05
C PHE A 143 -8.22 25.89 -8.77
N GLY A 144 -9.41 26.49 -8.74
CA GLY A 144 -9.59 27.91 -8.50
C GLY A 144 -9.14 28.83 -9.63
N THR A 145 -8.94 28.29 -10.84
CA THR A 145 -8.52 29.05 -12.03
C THR A 145 -9.56 30.09 -12.45
N GLY A 146 -9.10 31.17 -13.06
CA GLY A 146 -9.94 32.31 -13.47
C GLY A 146 -10.29 33.29 -12.33
N LYS A 147 -9.85 33.03 -11.11
CA LYS A 147 -9.92 33.98 -10.00
C LYS A 147 -8.52 34.37 -9.60
N VAL A 148 -8.21 35.65 -9.72
CA VAL A 148 -7.00 36.21 -9.09
C VAL A 148 -7.29 36.24 -7.59
N VAL A 149 -6.82 35.25 -6.86
CA VAL A 149 -6.84 35.25 -5.40
C VAL A 149 -5.42 35.61 -4.96
N GLU A 150 -5.23 36.87 -4.56
CA GLU A 150 -4.01 37.28 -3.88
C GLU A 150 -4.02 36.66 -2.46
N THR A 151 -3.39 35.52 -2.31
CA THR A 151 -3.08 34.97 -1.01
C THR A 151 -1.56 35.07 -0.82
N LYS A 152 -1.11 35.73 0.23
CA LYS A 152 0.31 36.00 0.51
C LYS A 152 1.06 36.80 -0.58
N GLY A 153 0.33 37.56 -1.41
CA GLY A 153 0.93 38.45 -2.42
C GLY A 153 1.28 37.80 -3.75
N GLU A 154 0.86 36.54 -3.97
CA GLU A 154 1.05 35.82 -5.24
C GLU A 154 -0.30 35.54 -5.91
N ALA A 155 -0.33 35.72 -7.23
CA ALA A 155 -1.53 35.46 -8.03
C ALA A 155 -1.56 33.96 -8.43
N LEU A 156 -2.74 33.33 -8.30
CA LEU A 156 -2.96 31.98 -8.85
C LEU A 156 -2.87 32.02 -10.39
N PRO A 157 -2.38 30.92 -11.03
CA PRO A 157 -2.32 30.85 -12.48
C PRO A 157 -3.71 31.03 -13.10
N ALA A 158 -3.77 31.72 -14.22
CA ALA A 158 -5.03 31.96 -14.94
C ALA A 158 -5.60 30.69 -15.58
N SER A 159 -4.77 29.67 -15.80
CA SER A 159 -5.13 28.38 -16.35
C SER A 159 -4.22 27.28 -15.78
N VAL A 160 -4.72 26.06 -15.73
CA VAL A 160 -3.95 24.88 -15.31
C VAL A 160 -3.55 24.09 -16.55
N SER A 161 -2.25 23.99 -16.78
CA SER A 161 -1.70 23.20 -17.89
C SER A 161 -1.79 21.68 -17.59
N PHE A 162 -1.54 20.86 -18.61
CA PHE A 162 -1.43 19.42 -18.43
C PHE A 162 -0.33 19.03 -17.42
N SER A 163 0.82 19.70 -17.51
CA SER A 163 1.95 19.44 -16.61
C SER A 163 1.63 19.74 -15.15
N ASP A 164 0.88 20.79 -14.87
CA ASP A 164 0.53 21.17 -13.49
C ASP A 164 -0.31 20.09 -12.77
N ARG A 165 -1.04 19.30 -13.53
CA ARG A 165 -1.91 18.22 -13.02
C ARG A 165 -1.17 16.93 -12.66
N LEU A 166 0.14 16.84 -12.95
CA LEU A 166 0.92 15.63 -12.74
C LEU A 166 1.43 15.54 -11.30
N SER A 167 1.43 14.33 -10.81
CA SER A 167 2.08 13.94 -9.56
C SER A 167 2.84 12.64 -9.74
N TYR A 168 3.89 12.46 -8.94
CA TYR A 168 4.81 11.34 -9.03
C TYR A 168 5.06 10.74 -7.65
N PHE A 169 5.24 9.43 -7.62
CA PHE A 169 5.65 8.70 -6.44
C PHE A 169 6.71 7.68 -6.83
N SER A 170 7.77 7.59 -6.04
CA SER A 170 8.80 6.56 -6.17
C SER A 170 9.08 5.96 -4.82
N GLN A 171 9.31 4.63 -4.77
CA GLN A 171 9.50 3.89 -3.53
C GLN A 171 10.54 2.80 -3.69
N LEU A 172 11.40 2.67 -2.69
CA LEU A 172 12.26 1.53 -2.47
C LEU A 172 11.69 0.71 -1.30
N LEU A 173 11.47 -0.58 -1.53
CA LEU A 173 10.98 -1.52 -0.53
C LEU A 173 12.01 -2.61 -0.28
N ILE A 174 12.17 -2.99 0.98
CA ILE A 174 12.97 -4.13 1.42
C ILE A 174 12.04 -5.01 2.24
N GLY A 175 11.84 -6.24 1.79
CA GLY A 175 10.93 -7.20 2.42
C GLY A 175 11.66 -8.47 2.84
N ARG A 176 11.19 -9.11 3.92
CA ARG A 176 11.70 -10.40 4.38
C ARG A 176 10.57 -11.26 4.94
N LYS A 177 10.53 -12.52 4.51
CA LYS A 177 9.82 -13.59 5.19
C LYS A 177 10.75 -14.19 6.25
N PHE A 178 10.42 -14.04 7.52
CA PHE A 178 11.24 -14.55 8.64
C PHE A 178 10.88 -15.99 8.97
N THR A 179 9.59 -16.32 8.85
CA THR A 179 9.03 -17.65 9.08
C THR A 179 7.84 -17.86 8.15
N ASP A 180 7.26 -19.05 8.09
CA ASP A 180 6.06 -19.32 7.28
C ASP A 180 4.83 -18.51 7.71
N TRP A 181 4.81 -18.06 8.93
CA TRP A 181 3.69 -17.30 9.49
C TRP A 181 3.98 -15.79 9.63
N PHE A 182 5.23 -15.31 9.41
CA PHE A 182 5.61 -13.93 9.69
C PHE A 182 6.51 -13.33 8.60
N SER A 183 6.04 -12.21 8.03
CA SER A 183 6.78 -11.40 7.05
C SER A 183 6.69 -9.92 7.42
N LEU A 184 7.78 -9.20 7.19
CA LEU A 184 7.86 -7.74 7.33
C LEU A 184 8.46 -7.11 6.08
N GLN A 185 8.12 -5.86 5.87
CA GLN A 185 8.77 -4.98 4.91
C GLN A 185 8.95 -3.59 5.49
N ALA A 186 9.96 -2.89 4.99
CA ALA A 186 10.19 -1.48 5.25
C ALA A 186 10.59 -0.79 3.94
N GLY A 187 10.39 0.52 3.88
CA GLY A 187 10.72 1.27 2.66
C GLY A 187 10.85 2.76 2.89
N ALA A 188 11.34 3.43 1.87
CA ALA A 188 11.37 4.87 1.78
C ALA A 188 10.77 5.30 0.44
N SER A 189 10.13 6.47 0.42
CA SER A 189 9.53 7.03 -0.78
C SER A 189 9.82 8.50 -0.97
N PHE A 190 9.64 8.94 -2.20
CA PHE A 190 9.64 10.34 -2.57
C PHE A 190 8.36 10.62 -3.38
N THR A 191 7.66 11.66 -2.97
CA THR A 191 6.43 12.15 -3.61
C THR A 191 6.68 13.54 -4.15
N HIS A 192 6.21 13.81 -5.36
CA HIS A 192 6.25 15.13 -5.98
C HIS A 192 4.92 15.46 -6.63
N TYR A 193 4.43 16.69 -6.40
CA TYR A 193 3.30 17.28 -7.11
C TYR A 193 3.76 18.52 -7.87
N ASN A 194 3.45 18.59 -9.16
CA ASN A 194 3.77 19.79 -9.95
C ASN A 194 2.96 21.01 -9.52
N MET A 195 1.79 20.79 -8.90
CA MET A 195 0.96 21.86 -8.35
C MET A 195 0.34 21.42 -7.03
N VAL A 196 0.48 22.24 -6.01
CA VAL A 196 -0.10 22.05 -4.70
C VAL A 196 -0.84 23.32 -4.24
N GLY A 197 -1.69 23.21 -3.21
CA GLY A 197 -2.24 24.38 -2.53
C GLY A 197 -1.15 25.16 -1.78
N TRP A 198 -1.39 26.44 -1.54
CA TRP A 198 -0.44 27.37 -0.92
C TRP A 198 0.19 26.90 0.41
N ASP A 199 -0.55 26.12 1.17
CA ASP A 199 -0.11 25.64 2.49
C ASP A 199 0.57 24.27 2.44
N TYR A 200 0.81 23.71 1.24
CA TYR A 200 1.41 22.39 1.05
C TYR A 200 2.79 22.50 0.41
N ASN A 201 3.60 21.46 0.57
CA ASN A 201 4.88 21.31 -0.09
C ASN A 201 4.71 20.53 -1.40
N HIS A 202 5.54 20.82 -2.40
CA HIS A 202 5.58 20.02 -3.64
C HIS A 202 6.21 18.64 -3.39
N ASP A 203 7.17 18.58 -2.46
CA ASP A 203 8.01 17.41 -2.22
C ASP A 203 7.82 16.86 -0.81
N VAL A 204 7.59 15.55 -0.70
CA VAL A 204 7.49 14.83 0.58
C VAL A 204 8.26 13.52 0.51
N VAL A 205 9.13 13.31 1.49
CA VAL A 205 9.78 12.01 1.74
C VAL A 205 8.90 11.19 2.68
N GLY A 206 8.75 9.90 2.41
CA GLY A 206 8.01 8.96 3.25
C GLY A 206 8.87 7.84 3.78
N ALA A 207 8.56 7.37 4.99
CA ALA A 207 9.06 6.12 5.55
C ALA A 207 7.89 5.15 5.71
N HIS A 208 8.11 3.89 5.39
CA HIS A 208 7.08 2.87 5.32
C HIS A 208 7.47 1.63 6.11
N ALA A 209 6.51 1.01 6.77
CA ALA A 209 6.65 -0.30 7.38
C ALA A 209 5.34 -1.07 7.22
N GLY A 210 5.42 -2.36 6.95
CA GLY A 210 4.24 -3.20 6.82
C GLY A 210 4.57 -4.66 7.08
N GLY A 211 3.55 -5.45 7.37
CA GLY A 211 3.78 -6.85 7.67
C GLY A 211 2.54 -7.70 7.63
N ARG A 212 2.79 -9.00 7.71
CA ARG A 212 1.80 -10.06 7.67
C ARG A 212 2.07 -11.07 8.78
N ILE A 213 1.01 -11.45 9.48
CA ILE A 213 1.01 -12.56 10.45
C ILE A 213 -0.02 -13.58 9.96
N LYS A 214 0.44 -14.70 9.42
CA LYS A 214 -0.39 -15.77 8.91
C LYS A 214 -0.81 -16.69 10.07
N PHE A 215 -2.10 -16.90 10.26
CA PHE A 215 -2.64 -17.74 11.34
C PHE A 215 -3.40 -18.95 10.82
N SER A 216 -3.61 -19.04 9.50
CA SER A 216 -4.14 -20.21 8.83
C SER A 216 -3.54 -20.33 7.42
N PRO A 217 -3.66 -21.44 6.71
CA PRO A 217 -3.13 -21.60 5.35
C PRO A 217 -3.58 -20.50 4.36
N GLN A 218 -4.75 -19.92 4.58
CA GLN A 218 -5.34 -18.93 3.67
C GLN A 218 -5.59 -17.57 4.33
N SER A 219 -5.34 -17.42 5.65
CA SER A 219 -5.75 -16.21 6.36
C SER A 219 -4.60 -15.58 7.13
N SER A 220 -4.52 -14.27 7.05
CA SER A 220 -3.48 -13.48 7.70
C SER A 220 -4.06 -12.22 8.32
N ILE A 221 -3.44 -11.76 9.41
CA ILE A 221 -3.53 -10.37 9.87
C ILE A 221 -2.49 -9.59 9.10
N ILE A 222 -2.87 -8.46 8.57
CA ILE A 222 -2.01 -7.56 7.82
C ILE A 222 -2.04 -6.16 8.44
N PHE A 223 -0.92 -5.45 8.37
CA PHE A 223 -0.82 -4.09 8.86
C PHE A 223 0.19 -3.29 8.04
N ASN A 224 -0.02 -1.97 7.97
CA ASN A 224 0.96 -1.04 7.42
C ASN A 224 0.97 0.27 8.21
N TYR A 225 2.11 0.94 8.15
CA TYR A 225 2.38 2.25 8.71
C TYR A 225 3.14 3.08 7.69
N ASP A 226 2.64 4.28 7.40
CA ASP A 226 3.23 5.20 6.43
C ASP A 226 3.43 6.55 7.12
N GLN A 227 4.68 7.02 7.15
CA GLN A 227 5.08 8.24 7.83
C GLN A 227 5.63 9.25 6.83
N PRO A 228 4.89 10.32 6.50
CA PRO A 228 5.49 11.51 5.88
C PRO A 228 6.52 12.12 6.82
N VAL A 229 7.73 12.39 6.29
CA VAL A 229 8.86 12.88 7.06
C VAL A 229 9.09 14.37 6.79
N LYS A 230 9.07 15.17 7.84
CA LYS A 230 9.35 16.60 7.75
C LYS A 230 10.84 16.82 7.52
N ILE A 231 11.22 17.41 6.39
CA ILE A 231 12.61 17.71 6.04
C ILE A 231 12.67 19.18 5.62
N GLU A 232 13.21 20.03 6.49
CA GLU A 232 13.26 21.48 6.29
C GLU A 232 13.99 21.88 5.00
N SER A 233 15.03 21.15 4.60
CA SER A 233 15.84 21.50 3.42
C SER A 233 15.12 21.35 2.07
N ILE A 234 14.03 20.58 2.03
CA ILE A 234 13.20 20.39 0.82
C ILE A 234 11.80 20.99 0.99
N SER A 235 11.49 21.52 2.16
CA SER A 235 10.16 22.07 2.46
C SER A 235 10.09 23.53 2.06
N GLU A 236 9.03 23.90 1.37
CA GLU A 236 8.72 25.26 0.98
C GLU A 236 7.94 25.99 2.08
N GLN A 237 7.20 25.21 2.89
CA GLN A 237 6.40 25.67 4.00
C GLN A 237 7.12 25.47 5.33
N THR A 238 7.14 26.50 6.15
CA THR A 238 7.65 26.46 7.53
C THR A 238 6.57 26.15 8.55
N ASP A 239 5.31 26.34 8.15
CA ASP A 239 4.14 25.93 8.92
C ASP A 239 3.79 24.47 8.62
N TRP A 240 3.82 23.63 9.66
CA TRP A 240 3.58 22.20 9.53
C TRP A 240 2.13 21.78 9.85
N ASP A 241 1.20 22.73 10.02
CA ASP A 241 -0.18 22.44 10.40
C ASP A 241 -0.93 21.65 9.33
N THR A 242 -0.59 21.89 8.06
CA THR A 242 -1.15 21.17 6.90
C THR A 242 -0.37 19.94 6.50
N PHE A 243 0.76 19.65 7.17
CA PHE A 243 1.60 18.49 6.81
C PHE A 243 0.86 17.19 7.06
N ALA A 244 0.95 16.25 6.10
CA ALA A 244 0.25 14.98 6.17
C ALA A 244 0.61 14.20 7.44
N LYS A 245 -0.41 13.59 8.05
CA LYS A 245 -0.24 12.76 9.25
C LYS A 245 0.14 11.35 8.86
N ALA A 246 0.76 10.64 9.80
CA ALA A 246 1.05 9.22 9.60
C ALA A 246 -0.24 8.43 9.35
N ASN A 247 -0.19 7.51 8.39
CA ASN A 247 -1.23 6.52 8.16
C ASN A 247 -0.89 5.23 8.91
N PHE A 248 -1.87 4.69 9.61
CA PHE A 248 -1.82 3.33 10.16
C PHE A 248 -3.04 2.57 9.71
N SER A 249 -2.85 1.35 9.23
CA SER A 249 -3.93 0.47 8.80
C SER A 249 -3.70 -0.95 9.31
N VAL A 250 -4.79 -1.64 9.63
CA VAL A 250 -4.79 -3.05 10.06
C VAL A 250 -6.00 -3.76 9.46
N GLY A 251 -5.81 -5.01 9.07
CA GLY A 251 -6.87 -5.78 8.44
C GLY A 251 -6.64 -7.28 8.45
N LEU A 252 -7.57 -7.95 7.80
CA LEU A 252 -7.54 -9.38 7.52
C LEU A 252 -7.36 -9.58 6.02
N GLU A 253 -6.51 -10.51 5.66
CA GLU A 253 -6.33 -10.99 4.29
C GLU A 253 -6.77 -12.45 4.20
N ILE A 254 -7.54 -12.77 3.15
CA ILE A 254 -7.91 -14.13 2.78
C ILE A 254 -7.41 -14.35 1.36
N ALA A 255 -6.45 -15.24 1.20
CA ALA A 255 -5.85 -15.57 -0.08
C ALA A 255 -6.29 -16.96 -0.54
N THR A 256 -6.62 -17.05 -1.81
CA THR A 256 -6.83 -18.29 -2.56
C THR A 256 -5.77 -18.36 -3.65
N TYR A 257 -5.76 -19.44 -4.42
CA TYR A 257 -4.77 -19.62 -5.49
C TYR A 257 -4.72 -18.45 -6.50
N THR A 258 -5.86 -17.81 -6.77
CA THR A 258 -5.97 -16.75 -7.79
C THR A 258 -6.47 -15.42 -7.28
N HIS A 259 -6.90 -15.32 -6.03
CA HIS A 259 -7.49 -14.11 -5.46
C HIS A 259 -6.96 -13.84 -4.06
N ALA A 260 -6.69 -12.57 -3.76
CA ALA A 260 -6.47 -12.09 -2.42
C ALA A 260 -7.53 -11.02 -2.08
N PHE A 261 -8.20 -11.22 -0.97
CA PHE A 261 -9.22 -10.29 -0.45
C PHE A 261 -8.70 -9.69 0.84
N GLN A 262 -8.79 -8.37 0.97
CA GLN A 262 -8.37 -7.66 2.16
C GLN A 262 -9.53 -6.82 2.69
N ILE A 263 -9.83 -6.96 3.98
CA ILE A 263 -10.79 -6.12 4.70
C ILE A 263 -10.02 -5.43 5.82
N TYR A 264 -10.00 -4.11 5.82
CA TYR A 264 -9.15 -3.35 6.71
C TYR A 264 -9.79 -2.05 7.18
N ALA A 265 -9.25 -1.51 8.27
CA ALA A 265 -9.47 -0.16 8.73
C ALA A 265 -8.15 0.60 8.73
N GLY A 266 -8.18 1.87 8.36
CA GLY A 266 -7.01 2.72 8.30
C GLY A 266 -7.34 4.18 8.59
N SER A 267 -6.32 4.96 8.87
CA SER A 267 -6.47 6.39 9.20
C SER A 267 -6.48 7.30 7.96
N ALA A 268 -5.99 6.82 6.80
CA ALA A 268 -5.96 7.59 5.56
C ALA A 268 -7.12 7.24 4.62
N ASN A 269 -7.61 8.24 3.90
CA ASN A 269 -8.68 8.11 2.90
C ASN A 269 -8.11 8.04 1.45
N GLY A 270 -6.85 8.42 1.23
CA GLY A 270 -6.18 8.27 -0.05
C GLY A 270 -6.06 6.81 -0.48
N ILE A 271 -6.02 6.53 -1.80
CA ILE A 271 -5.72 5.22 -2.37
C ILE A 271 -4.38 5.27 -3.12
N LEU A 272 -4.13 6.33 -3.90
CA LEU A 272 -2.83 6.52 -4.51
C LEU A 272 -1.79 6.85 -3.44
N PRO A 273 -0.57 6.27 -3.50
CA PRO A 273 0.42 6.46 -2.46
C PRO A 273 0.88 7.92 -2.32
N GLN A 274 0.96 8.69 -3.43
CA GLN A 274 1.27 10.12 -3.36
C GLN A 274 0.21 10.92 -2.58
N ASP A 275 -1.05 10.52 -2.69
CA ASP A 275 -2.15 11.19 -2.00
C ASP A 275 -2.10 10.96 -0.48
N MET A 276 -1.61 9.80 -0.05
CA MET A 276 -1.40 9.48 1.38
C MET A 276 -0.17 10.17 1.98
N MET A 277 0.82 10.51 1.15
CA MET A 277 2.02 11.20 1.59
C MET A 277 1.82 12.71 1.66
N MET A 278 0.87 13.24 0.88
CA MET A 278 0.67 14.69 0.72
C MET A 278 -0.48 15.23 1.59
N TYR A 279 -1.57 14.45 1.77
CA TYR A 279 -2.83 14.94 2.36
C TYR A 279 -3.33 14.12 3.54
#